data_a703fac5c6fe64e4aa0e3870bd7182e0
#
_entry.id   a703fac5c6fe64e4aa0e3870bd7182e0
#
_cell.length_a   1.000
_cell.length_b   1.000
_cell.length_c   1.000
_cell.angle_alpha   90.00
_cell.angle_beta   90.00
_cell.angle_gamma   90.00
#
_symmetry.space_group_name_H-M   'P 1'
#
loop_
_entity.id
_entity.type
_entity.pdbx_description
1 polymer ?
#
loop_
_entity_poly.entity_id
_entity_poly.type
_entity_poly.pdbx_seq_one_letter_code
_entity_poly.pdbx_strand_id
1 'polypeptide(L)' 'MIDIALFGLGRIGIMHGKNLMRSKDFNLKYIYDIEQKLSKKYSKTLKTKAINNPSVAYKDKDIKGIFIASTTST' A
#
# COMPACT_ATOMS: atom_id res chain seq x y z
N MET A 1 3.96 11.78 -11.45
CA MET A 1 3.79 10.45 -10.89
C MET A 1 2.34 10.22 -10.51
N ILE A 2 1.91 8.97 -10.59
CA ILE A 2 0.54 8.63 -10.24
C ILE A 2 0.51 8.15 -8.80
N ASP A 3 -0.29 8.79 -7.97
CA ASP A 3 -0.41 8.40 -6.56
C ASP A 3 -1.29 7.17 -6.45
N ILE A 4 -0.81 6.18 -5.74
CA ILE A 4 -1.51 4.92 -5.55
C ILE A 4 -1.46 4.48 -4.10
N ALA A 5 -2.31 3.53 -3.77
CA ALA A 5 -2.29 2.89 -2.46
C ALA A 5 -2.13 1.38 -2.65
N LEU A 6 -1.56 0.72 -1.68
CA LEU A 6 -1.39 -0.73 -1.70
C LEU A 6 -2.12 -1.33 -0.50
N PHE A 7 -3.03 -2.23 -0.79
CA PHE A 7 -3.78 -2.94 0.25
C PHE A 7 -3.33 -4.39 0.26
N GLY A 8 -2.96 -4.85 1.44
CA GLY A 8 -2.46 -6.21 1.62
C GLY A 8 -0.94 -6.23 1.66
N LEU A 9 -0.39 -6.59 2.83
CA LEU A 9 1.05 -6.55 3.06
C LEU A 9 1.63 -7.90 3.41
N GLY A 10 1.00 -8.95 2.91
CA GLY A 10 1.58 -10.26 3.03
C GLY A 10 2.81 -10.39 2.13
N ARG A 11 3.33 -11.59 1.99
CA ARG A 11 4.56 -11.81 1.23
C ARG A 11 4.51 -11.21 -0.17
N ILE A 12 3.42 -11.48 -0.90
CA ILE A 12 3.28 -10.95 -2.26
C ILE A 12 3.05 -9.45 -2.23
N GLY A 13 2.28 -8.96 -1.27
CA GLY A 13 2.02 -7.53 -1.14
C GLY A 13 3.30 -6.74 -0.93
N ILE A 14 4.20 -7.23 -0.10
CA ILE A 14 5.46 -6.55 0.15
C ILE A 14 6.32 -6.53 -1.10
N MET A 15 6.30 -7.60 -1.87
CA MET A 15 7.04 -7.66 -3.12
C MET A 15 6.54 -6.56 -4.07
N HIS A 16 5.22 -6.44 -4.21
CA HIS A 16 4.63 -5.39 -5.03
C HIS A 16 4.96 -4.00 -4.48
N GLY A 17 4.91 -3.84 -3.15
CA GLY A 17 5.24 -2.57 -2.53
C GLY A 17 6.64 -2.11 -2.84
N LYS A 18 7.60 -3.02 -2.77
CA LYS A 18 8.99 -2.68 -3.09
C LYS A 18 9.14 -2.31 -4.54
N ASN A 19 8.44 -3.00 -5.43
CA ASN A 19 8.49 -2.67 -6.85
C ASN A 19 7.86 -1.30 -7.12
N LEU A 20 6.73 -1.01 -6.49
CA LEU A 20 6.06 0.26 -6.66
C LEU A 20 6.89 1.40 -6.11
N MET A 21 7.57 1.18 -4.97
CA MET A 21 8.43 2.19 -4.39
C MET A 21 9.58 2.57 -5.30
N ARG A 22 10.06 1.62 -6.09
CA ARG A 22 11.17 1.87 -7.02
C ARG A 22 10.70 2.42 -8.36
N SER A 23 9.40 2.39 -8.63
CA SER A 23 8.90 2.84 -9.91
C SER A 23 9.00 4.35 -10.03
N LYS A 24 9.33 4.82 -11.22
CA LYS A 24 9.33 6.24 -11.48
C LYS A 24 7.95 6.74 -11.87
N ASP A 25 7.05 5.83 -12.20
CA ASP A 25 5.72 6.20 -12.68
C ASP A 25 4.70 6.30 -11.56
N PHE A 26 4.94 5.62 -10.45
CA PHE A 26 3.98 5.55 -9.36
C PHE A 26 4.58 6.09 -8.07
N ASN A 27 3.75 6.74 -7.28
CA ASN A 27 4.10 7.17 -5.94
C ASN A 27 3.22 6.40 -4.97
N LEU A 28 3.83 5.52 -4.17
CA LEU A 28 3.09 4.74 -3.18
C LEU A 28 2.78 5.65 -2.00
N LYS A 29 1.57 6.17 -1.96
CA LYS A 29 1.18 7.17 -0.97
C LYS A 29 0.68 6.55 0.33
N TYR A 30 -0.05 5.44 0.25
CA TYR A 30 -0.59 4.78 1.43
C TYR A 30 -0.41 3.29 1.34
N ILE A 31 -0.28 2.64 2.50
CA ILE A 31 -0.38 1.19 2.61
C ILE A 31 -1.38 0.85 3.69
N TYR A 32 -2.07 -0.26 3.52
CA TYR A 32 -3.07 -0.71 4.46
C TYR A 32 -3.09 -2.24 4.53
N ASP A 33 -3.26 -2.76 5.73
CA ASP A 33 -3.51 -4.19 5.94
C ASP A 33 -4.45 -4.31 7.13
N ILE A 34 -5.31 -5.32 7.11
CA ILE A 34 -6.18 -5.60 8.23
C ILE A 34 -5.34 -5.81 9.48
N GLU A 35 -4.20 -6.46 9.36
CA GLU A 35 -3.26 -6.56 10.46
C GLU A 35 -2.44 -5.28 10.53
N GLN A 36 -2.82 -4.41 11.45
CA GLN A 36 -2.18 -3.12 11.55
C GLN A 36 -0.70 -3.20 11.92
N LYS A 37 -0.29 -4.30 12.55
CA LYS A 37 1.12 -4.50 12.85
C LYS A 37 1.95 -4.54 11.57
N LEU A 38 1.41 -5.13 10.52
CA LEU A 38 2.10 -5.19 9.23
C LEU A 38 2.19 -3.80 8.60
N SER A 39 1.11 -3.03 8.68
CA SER A 39 1.12 -1.68 8.14
C SER A 39 2.18 -0.82 8.82
N LYS A 40 2.25 -0.89 10.15
CA LYS A 40 3.24 -0.11 10.88
C LYS A 40 4.66 -0.56 10.57
N LYS A 41 4.87 -1.88 10.48
CA LYS A 41 6.18 -2.42 10.20
C LYS A 41 6.68 -1.98 8.84
N TYR A 42 5.84 -2.12 7.83
CA TYR A 42 6.26 -1.87 6.46
C TYR A 42 6.17 -0.41 6.04
N SER A 43 5.52 0.45 6.83
CA SER A 43 5.52 1.87 6.52
C SER A 43 6.94 2.44 6.50
N LYS A 44 7.80 1.92 7.37
CA LYS A 44 9.18 2.34 7.41
C LYS A 44 9.98 1.75 6.26
N THR A 45 9.76 0.48 5.97
CA THR A 45 10.47 -0.20 4.89
C THR A 45 10.12 0.39 3.53
N LEU A 46 8.85 0.68 3.32
CA LEU A 46 8.37 1.20 2.04
C LEU A 46 8.36 2.73 1.99
N LYS A 47 8.75 3.37 3.09
CA LYS A 47 8.81 4.84 3.19
C LYS A 47 7.48 5.46 2.78
N THR A 48 6.39 4.95 3.34
CA THR A 48 5.06 5.42 3.00
C THR A 48 4.19 5.45 4.25
N LYS A 49 3.01 6.02 4.13
CA LYS A 49 2.14 6.20 5.27
C LYS A 49 1.23 4.98 5.45
N ALA A 50 1.24 4.42 6.65
CA ALA A 50 0.32 3.35 6.99
C ALA A 50 -1.00 3.97 7.44
N ILE A 51 -2.11 3.48 6.90
CA ILE A 51 -3.42 3.97 7.29
C ILE A 51 -4.19 2.86 8.01
N ASN A 52 -5.03 3.26 8.96
CA ASN A 52 -5.80 2.32 9.75
C ASN A 52 -7.15 2.02 9.13
N ASN A 53 -7.56 2.82 8.20
CA ASN A 53 -8.88 2.71 7.59
C ASN A 53 -8.73 2.86 6.09
N PRO A 54 -9.18 1.89 5.31
CA PRO A 54 -9.03 1.97 3.85
C PRO A 54 -9.77 3.16 3.24
N SER A 55 -10.74 3.71 3.93
CA SER A 55 -11.47 4.85 3.40
C SER A 55 -10.59 6.08 3.23
N VAL A 56 -9.48 6.16 3.94
CA VAL A 56 -8.54 7.27 3.78
C VAL A 56 -8.05 7.32 2.33
N ALA A 57 -7.73 6.16 1.76
CA ALA A 57 -7.29 6.10 0.38
C ALA A 57 -8.44 6.37 -0.59
N TYR A 58 -9.63 5.85 -0.29
CA TYR A 58 -10.78 6.05 -1.16
C TYR A 58 -11.22 7.51 -1.22
N LYS A 59 -11.06 8.24 -0.14
CA LYS A 59 -11.45 9.64 -0.09
C LYS A 59 -10.40 10.59 -0.62
N ASP A 60 -9.20 10.12 -0.82
CA ASP A 60 -8.12 10.96 -1.30
C ASP A 60 -8.26 11.16 -2.80
N LYS A 61 -8.55 12.36 -3.22
CA LYS A 61 -8.80 12.65 -4.63
C LYS A 61 -7.58 12.50 -5.50
N ASP A 62 -6.39 12.52 -4.91
CA ASP A 62 -5.16 12.37 -5.68
C ASP A 62 -4.83 10.92 -5.98
N ILE A 63 -5.43 9.99 -5.25
CA ILE A 63 -5.19 8.57 -5.48
C ILE A 63 -5.86 8.15 -6.77
N LYS A 64 -5.07 7.64 -7.71
CA LYS A 64 -5.57 7.22 -9.01
C LYS A 64 -5.76 5.72 -9.14
N GLY A 65 -5.21 4.96 -8.23
CA GLY A 65 -5.37 3.51 -8.26
C GLY A 65 -5.09 2.89 -6.93
N ILE A 66 -5.67 1.72 -6.70
CA ILE A 66 -5.45 0.95 -5.49
C ILE A 66 -5.07 -0.46 -5.93
N PHE A 67 -3.88 -0.88 -5.53
CA PHE A 67 -3.43 -2.24 -5.79
C PHE A 67 -3.84 -3.11 -4.62
N ILE A 68 -4.52 -4.19 -4.89
CA ILE A 68 -4.96 -5.11 -3.85
C ILE A 68 -4.18 -6.40 -4.00
N ALA A 69 -3.30 -6.65 -3.05
CA ALA A 69 -2.49 -7.85 -3.04
C ALA A 69 -3.05 -8.78 -1.96
N SER A 70 -4.14 -9.42 -2.29
CA SER A 70 -4.79 -10.26 -1.32
C SER A 70 -4.15 -11.63 -1.31
N THR A 71 -3.91 -12.16 -0.13
CA THR A 71 -3.36 -13.47 -0.03
C THR A 71 -4.42 -14.44 0.34
N THR A 72 -5.55 -14.26 -0.15
CA THR A 72 -6.61 -15.04 0.25
C THR A 72 -6.56 -16.39 -0.22
N SER A 73 -5.60 -16.71 -0.79
CA SER A 73 -5.48 -17.99 -1.10
C SER A 73 -5.68 -18.83 -0.01
N THR A 74 -5.93 -18.28 0.95
CA THR A 74 -6.03 -19.21 1.87
C THR A 74 -6.41 -20.39 1.53
#